data_62caf8f06d272c3aa8c5958dab89fb8a
#
_entry.id   62caf8f06d272c3aa8c5958dab89fb8a
#
_cell.length_a   1.000
_cell.length_b   1.000
_cell.length_c   1.000
_cell.angle_alpha   90.00
_cell.angle_beta   90.00
_cell.angle_gamma   90.00
#
_symmetry.space_group_name_H-M   'P 1'
#
loop_
_entity.id
_entity.type
_entity.pdbx_description
1 polymer ?
#
loop_
_entity_poly.entity_id
_entity_poly.type
_entity_poly.pdbx_seq_one_letter_code
_entity_poly.pdbx_strand_id
1 'polypeptide(L)'
;LQISWLGYNNTIGLNYSDYLIADKNLIFENEKNLYKEKIIYLDGIWNSHSGLNIERKYNQLPSQNSDTFTLGSFNNYSKISNETILVWSEILKKIKNSQLILKSSVIYSEIHFKEFFEKEGVLKKVVFKNRSKNFEDHINLYKDIDLCLDTFPYTGVTTTCEALWMNVPVISMEGFNFNSRCGKSILINSDLKDMVAKNKDEYISKVVS
;
A
#
# COMPACT_ATOMS: atom_id res chain seq x y z
N LEU A 1 4.28 -32.80 -6.16
CA LEU A 1 3.36 -31.71 -5.92
C LEU A 1 4.14 -30.48 -5.47
N GLN A 2 4.05 -29.37 -6.24
CA GLN A 2 4.65 -28.07 -5.92
C GLN A 2 3.57 -27.02 -5.90
N ILE A 3 3.52 -26.23 -4.80
CA ILE A 3 2.50 -25.20 -4.60
C ILE A 3 3.21 -23.88 -4.35
N SER A 4 2.91 -22.87 -5.17
CA SER A 4 3.39 -21.51 -4.97
C SER A 4 2.42 -20.75 -4.04
N TRP A 5 2.97 -20.16 -2.98
CA TRP A 5 2.20 -19.38 -2.02
C TRP A 5 3.08 -18.35 -1.31
N LEU A 6 2.57 -17.17 -1.15
CA LEU A 6 3.01 -16.08 -0.30
C LEU A 6 4.36 -15.42 -0.65
N GLY A 7 5.30 -16.11 -1.28
CA GLY A 7 6.63 -15.57 -1.58
C GLY A 7 6.68 -14.73 -2.86
N TYR A 8 6.01 -15.17 -3.93
CA TYR A 8 5.92 -14.48 -5.21
C TYR A 8 4.47 -14.37 -5.65
N ASN A 9 3.99 -13.14 -5.77
CA ASN A 9 2.59 -12.83 -5.99
C ASN A 9 2.23 -12.77 -7.47
N ASN A 10 2.55 -13.78 -8.23
CA ASN A 10 2.14 -13.99 -9.62
C ASN A 10 2.45 -15.41 -10.08
N THR A 11 2.14 -15.75 -11.35
CA THR A 11 2.59 -17.00 -11.95
C THR A 11 4.12 -17.08 -11.97
N ILE A 12 4.65 -18.25 -11.65
CA ILE A 12 6.10 -18.55 -11.85
C ILE A 12 6.39 -18.76 -13.33
N GLY A 13 5.38 -19.10 -14.13
CA GLY A 13 5.50 -19.31 -15.57
C GLY A 13 6.19 -20.61 -15.98
N LEU A 14 6.47 -21.50 -15.03
CA LEU A 14 7.20 -22.75 -15.24
C LEU A 14 6.26 -23.97 -15.14
N ASN A 15 6.56 -25.00 -15.92
CA ASN A 15 5.69 -26.18 -16.02
C ASN A 15 5.78 -27.13 -14.81
N TYR A 16 6.69 -26.91 -13.88
CA TYR A 16 6.88 -27.76 -12.70
C TYR A 16 6.17 -27.25 -11.44
N SER A 17 5.58 -26.06 -11.47
CA SER A 17 4.69 -25.58 -10.40
C SER A 17 3.27 -26.03 -10.70
N ASP A 18 2.70 -26.87 -9.82
CA ASP A 18 1.39 -27.45 -10.05
C ASP A 18 0.25 -26.48 -9.70
N TYR A 19 0.39 -25.75 -8.58
CA TYR A 19 -0.66 -24.89 -8.03
C TYR A 19 -0.14 -23.56 -7.57
N LEU A 20 -1.01 -22.56 -7.65
CA LEU A 20 -0.84 -21.24 -7.04
C LEU A 20 -2.02 -20.95 -6.09
N ILE A 21 -1.73 -20.62 -4.83
CA ILE A 21 -2.76 -20.20 -3.88
C ILE A 21 -3.04 -18.70 -4.05
N ALA A 22 -4.31 -18.37 -4.17
CA ALA A 22 -4.82 -17.02 -4.31
C ALA A 22 -6.18 -16.87 -3.58
N ASP A 23 -6.79 -15.71 -3.68
CA ASP A 23 -8.19 -15.49 -3.39
C ASP A 23 -8.91 -14.83 -4.59
N LYS A 24 -10.24 -14.75 -4.52
CA LYS A 24 -11.08 -14.26 -5.64
C LYS A 24 -10.88 -12.76 -5.96
N ASN A 25 -10.26 -11.99 -5.05
CA ASN A 25 -9.97 -10.58 -5.27
C ASN A 25 -8.67 -10.37 -6.05
N LEU A 26 -7.80 -11.39 -6.13
CA LEU A 26 -6.47 -11.34 -6.75
C LEU A 26 -6.48 -11.83 -8.20
N ILE A 27 -7.11 -12.97 -8.44
CA ILE A 27 -7.19 -13.59 -9.77
C ILE A 27 -8.66 -13.83 -10.07
N PHE A 28 -9.14 -13.24 -11.16
CA PHE A 28 -10.52 -13.43 -11.61
C PHE A 28 -10.66 -14.75 -12.39
N GLU A 29 -11.86 -15.32 -12.42
CA GLU A 29 -12.11 -16.57 -13.11
C GLU A 29 -11.69 -16.55 -14.59
N ASN A 30 -11.93 -15.43 -15.28
CA ASN A 30 -11.58 -15.24 -16.69
C ASN A 30 -10.08 -15.01 -16.95
N GLU A 31 -9.27 -14.88 -15.89
CA GLU A 31 -7.82 -14.68 -15.97
C GLU A 31 -7.00 -15.96 -15.70
N LYS A 32 -7.66 -17.05 -15.30
CA LYS A 32 -6.97 -18.31 -14.97
C LYS A 32 -6.09 -18.85 -16.07
N ASN A 33 -6.45 -18.61 -17.32
CA ASN A 33 -5.70 -19.02 -18.49
C ASN A 33 -4.37 -18.26 -18.68
N LEU A 34 -4.17 -17.17 -17.97
CA LEU A 34 -2.90 -16.41 -17.96
C LEU A 34 -1.85 -17.02 -17.01
N TYR A 35 -2.25 -17.99 -16.21
CA TYR A 35 -1.40 -18.67 -15.22
C TYR A 35 -1.06 -20.09 -15.72
N LYS A 36 0.16 -20.53 -15.49
CA LYS A 36 0.58 -21.91 -15.77
C LYS A 36 0.09 -22.88 -14.71
N GLU A 37 0.06 -22.41 -13.48
CA GLU A 37 -0.39 -23.14 -12.31
C GLU A 37 -1.93 -23.25 -12.27
N LYS A 38 -2.45 -24.32 -11.70
CA LYS A 38 -3.87 -24.39 -11.32
C LYS A 38 -4.10 -23.51 -10.11
N ILE A 39 -5.12 -22.64 -10.17
CA ILE A 39 -5.41 -21.73 -9.07
C ILE A 39 -6.23 -22.43 -7.99
N ILE A 40 -5.73 -22.39 -6.76
CA ILE A 40 -6.48 -22.77 -5.55
C ILE A 40 -6.95 -21.47 -4.89
N TYR A 41 -8.26 -21.26 -4.84
CA TYR A 41 -8.84 -20.13 -4.13
C TYR A 41 -9.10 -20.47 -2.69
N LEU A 42 -8.58 -19.63 -1.78
CA LEU A 42 -8.96 -19.67 -0.37
C LEU A 42 -10.30 -18.97 -0.17
N ASP A 43 -11.06 -19.46 0.80
CA ASP A 43 -12.28 -18.79 1.28
C ASP A 43 -11.88 -17.67 2.26
N GLY A 44 -11.49 -16.54 1.73
CA GLY A 44 -10.97 -15.40 2.46
C GLY A 44 -9.67 -14.89 1.87
N ILE A 45 -8.82 -14.31 2.70
CA ILE A 45 -7.56 -13.72 2.27
C ILE A 45 -6.49 -14.78 1.97
N TRP A 46 -5.77 -14.60 0.85
CA TRP A 46 -4.62 -15.46 0.51
C TRP A 46 -3.42 -15.26 1.44
N ASN A 47 -3.32 -14.06 2.03
CA ASN A 47 -2.18 -13.66 2.86
C ASN A 47 -2.31 -14.24 4.27
N SER A 48 -1.18 -14.52 4.90
CA SER A 48 -1.10 -14.86 6.30
C SER A 48 -0.25 -13.82 7.03
N HIS A 49 -0.87 -13.07 7.93
CA HIS A 49 -0.19 -12.11 8.80
C HIS A 49 -0.40 -12.53 10.25
N SER A 50 0.68 -12.87 10.95
CA SER A 50 0.64 -13.39 12.34
C SER A 50 0.30 -12.31 13.39
N GLY A 51 0.06 -11.10 12.95
CA GLY A 51 -0.05 -9.94 13.83
C GLY A 51 1.34 -9.39 14.23
N LEU A 52 1.32 -8.31 14.97
CA LEU A 52 2.52 -7.69 15.52
C LEU A 52 2.58 -7.98 17.02
N ASN A 53 3.72 -8.44 17.51
CA ASN A 53 3.94 -8.63 18.95
C ASN A 53 4.22 -7.29 19.65
N ILE A 54 3.30 -6.35 19.48
CA ILE A 54 3.35 -5.00 20.01
C ILE A 54 1.99 -4.69 20.61
N GLU A 55 1.97 -4.13 21.81
CA GLU A 55 0.74 -3.67 22.44
C GLU A 55 0.05 -2.62 21.57
N ARG A 56 -1.19 -2.88 21.19
CA ARG A 56 -2.02 -1.91 20.45
C ARG A 56 -2.38 -0.77 21.40
N LYS A 57 -1.76 0.37 21.19
CA LYS A 57 -2.21 1.62 21.82
C LYS A 57 -3.10 2.34 20.80
N TYR A 58 -4.39 2.42 21.11
CA TYR A 58 -5.32 3.23 20.33
C TYR A 58 -4.91 4.70 20.48
N ASN A 59 -4.41 5.28 19.41
CA ASN A 59 -4.13 6.71 19.38
C ASN A 59 -5.30 7.43 18.70
N GLN A 60 -5.52 8.65 19.13
CA GLN A 60 -6.35 9.58 18.35
C GLN A 60 -5.65 9.89 17.03
N LEU A 61 -6.42 10.13 15.97
CA LEU A 61 -5.84 10.57 14.69
C LEU A 61 -5.07 11.86 14.88
N PRO A 62 -3.89 12.03 14.28
CA PRO A 62 -3.09 13.26 14.38
C PRO A 62 -3.90 14.52 14.08
N SER A 63 -4.78 14.47 13.06
CA SER A 63 -5.64 15.57 12.64
C SER A 63 -6.68 16.01 13.68
N GLN A 64 -6.95 15.22 14.73
CA GLN A 64 -7.80 15.64 15.85
C GLN A 64 -7.10 16.64 16.77
N ASN A 65 -5.78 16.67 16.75
CA ASN A 65 -4.96 17.54 17.59
C ASN A 65 -4.09 18.52 16.76
N SER A 66 -4.29 18.57 15.45
CA SER A 66 -3.52 19.40 14.49
C SER A 66 -4.40 19.79 13.31
N ASP A 67 -4.22 21.01 12.81
CA ASP A 67 -4.86 21.45 11.57
C ASP A 67 -4.26 20.81 10.30
N THR A 68 -3.21 19.98 10.45
CA THR A 68 -2.52 19.32 9.35
C THR A 68 -2.99 17.89 9.20
N PHE A 69 -3.52 17.55 8.03
CA PHE A 69 -3.85 16.17 7.67
C PHE A 69 -2.60 15.44 7.17
N THR A 70 -2.20 14.40 7.87
CA THR A 70 -0.95 13.68 7.60
C THR A 70 -1.20 12.40 6.82
N LEU A 71 -0.76 12.39 5.59
CA LEU A 71 -0.69 11.22 4.71
C LEU A 71 0.62 10.47 4.94
N GLY A 72 0.63 9.16 4.71
CA GLY A 72 1.85 8.37 4.84
C GLY A 72 1.98 7.25 3.83
N SER A 73 3.21 6.93 3.42
CA SER A 73 3.51 5.70 2.69
C SER A 73 4.87 5.16 3.13
N PHE A 74 4.86 3.96 3.72
CA PHE A 74 6.07 3.29 4.18
C PHE A 74 6.45 2.11 3.28
N ASN A 75 5.88 2.08 2.08
CA ASN A 75 6.26 1.14 1.04
C ASN A 75 7.71 1.33 0.59
N ASN A 76 8.33 0.25 0.13
CA ASN A 76 9.64 0.34 -0.49
C ASN A 76 9.58 1.32 -1.69
N TYR A 77 10.56 2.20 -1.80
CA TYR A 77 10.63 3.22 -2.85
C TYR A 77 10.65 2.62 -4.27
N SER A 78 11.11 1.38 -4.45
CA SER A 78 11.03 0.67 -5.74
C SER A 78 9.60 0.43 -6.23
N LYS A 79 8.60 0.53 -5.34
CA LYS A 79 7.18 0.41 -5.69
C LYS A 79 6.54 1.76 -6.07
N ILE A 80 7.19 2.87 -5.76
CA ILE A 80 6.68 4.21 -6.03
C ILE A 80 7.05 4.60 -7.46
N SER A 81 6.07 4.50 -8.36
CA SER A 81 6.21 4.93 -9.74
C SER A 81 6.11 6.45 -9.89
N ASN A 82 6.58 7.00 -11.00
CA ASN A 82 6.37 8.41 -11.34
C ASN A 82 4.88 8.77 -11.36
N GLU A 83 4.04 7.86 -11.83
CA GLU A 83 2.60 8.02 -11.84
C GLU A 83 2.00 8.11 -10.43
N THR A 84 2.52 7.29 -9.50
CA THR A 84 2.16 7.38 -8.07
C THR A 84 2.49 8.76 -7.51
N ILE A 85 3.68 9.29 -7.82
CA ILE A 85 4.12 10.63 -7.36
C ILE A 85 3.20 11.73 -7.93
N LEU A 86 2.80 11.64 -9.20
CA LEU A 86 1.88 12.61 -9.81
C LEU A 86 0.53 12.64 -9.10
N VAL A 87 -0.05 11.46 -8.83
CA VAL A 87 -1.33 11.34 -8.12
C VAL A 87 -1.23 11.88 -6.68
N TRP A 88 -0.17 11.54 -5.96
CA TRP A 88 0.05 12.06 -4.61
C TRP A 88 0.30 13.57 -4.60
N SER A 89 0.98 14.10 -5.61
CA SER A 89 1.17 15.55 -5.76
C SER A 89 -0.15 16.27 -5.98
N GLU A 90 -1.05 15.70 -6.78
CA GLU A 90 -2.39 16.26 -6.99
C GLU A 90 -3.22 16.26 -5.69
N ILE A 91 -3.16 15.19 -4.90
CA ILE A 91 -3.80 15.12 -3.58
C ILE A 91 -3.28 16.24 -2.68
N LEU A 92 -1.95 16.41 -2.60
CA LEU A 92 -1.33 17.45 -1.77
C LEU A 92 -1.69 18.87 -2.21
N LYS A 93 -1.92 19.08 -3.51
CA LYS A 93 -2.42 20.37 -4.05
C LYS A 93 -3.87 20.63 -3.64
N LYS A 94 -4.72 19.59 -3.63
CA LYS A 94 -6.14 19.71 -3.29
C LYS A 94 -6.39 19.87 -1.78
N ILE A 95 -5.62 19.21 -0.93
CA ILE A 95 -5.73 19.34 0.53
C ILE A 95 -4.78 20.44 1.01
N LYS A 96 -5.33 21.61 1.34
CA LYS A 96 -4.54 22.80 1.66
C LYS A 96 -3.55 22.56 2.81
N ASN A 97 -4.05 22.07 3.93
CA ASN A 97 -3.25 21.80 5.13
C ASN A 97 -2.93 20.30 5.22
N SER A 98 -2.03 19.83 4.37
CA SER A 98 -1.62 18.43 4.36
C SER A 98 -0.11 18.28 4.25
N GLN A 99 0.39 17.14 4.73
CA GLN A 99 1.74 16.68 4.51
C GLN A 99 1.74 15.19 4.13
N LEU A 100 2.80 14.76 3.45
CA LEU A 100 3.04 13.35 3.11
C LEU A 100 4.34 12.89 3.76
N ILE A 101 4.29 11.87 4.60
CA ILE A 101 5.46 11.25 5.18
C ILE A 101 5.84 10.02 4.36
N LEU A 102 7.03 10.05 3.79
CA LEU A 102 7.65 8.93 3.09
C LEU A 102 8.80 8.37 3.93
N LYS A 103 8.92 7.04 3.96
CA LYS A 103 10.00 6.38 4.68
C LYS A 103 10.68 5.33 3.83
N SER A 104 11.98 5.44 3.68
CA SER A 104 12.80 4.41 3.04
C SER A 104 14.24 4.42 3.53
N SER A 105 14.96 3.38 3.11
CA SER A 105 16.40 3.20 3.37
C SER A 105 17.27 3.47 2.14
N VAL A 106 16.70 3.91 1.01
CA VAL A 106 17.41 4.06 -0.27
C VAL A 106 17.58 5.54 -0.64
N ILE A 107 18.75 6.09 -0.33
CA ILE A 107 19.09 7.50 -0.52
C ILE A 107 18.97 7.95 -1.98
N TYR A 108 19.41 7.15 -2.95
CA TYR A 108 19.35 7.52 -4.37
C TYR A 108 17.92 7.74 -4.89
N SER A 109 16.98 6.90 -4.45
CA SER A 109 15.57 7.08 -4.82
C SER A 109 14.97 8.34 -4.21
N GLU A 110 15.44 8.75 -3.03
CA GLU A 110 14.99 9.97 -2.36
C GLU A 110 15.34 11.23 -3.16
N ILE A 111 16.52 11.29 -3.80
CA ILE A 111 16.93 12.41 -4.64
C ILE A 111 15.96 12.57 -5.81
N HIS A 112 15.68 11.47 -6.54
CA HIS A 112 14.74 11.47 -7.65
C HIS A 112 13.33 11.93 -7.22
N PHE A 113 12.85 11.47 -6.06
CA PHE A 113 11.53 11.88 -5.56
C PHE A 113 11.48 13.35 -5.17
N LYS A 114 12.54 13.87 -4.54
CA LYS A 114 12.65 15.31 -4.22
C LYS A 114 12.58 16.16 -5.48
N GLU A 115 13.33 15.83 -6.53
CA GLU A 115 13.29 16.54 -7.81
C GLU A 115 11.90 16.50 -8.43
N PHE A 116 11.21 15.35 -8.35
CA PHE A 116 9.89 15.18 -8.92
C PHE A 116 8.83 16.00 -8.14
N PHE A 117 8.82 15.92 -6.80
CA PHE A 117 7.91 16.71 -5.98
C PHE A 117 8.19 18.21 -6.06
N GLU A 118 9.46 18.61 -6.28
CA GLU A 118 9.83 20.02 -6.54
C GLU A 118 9.24 20.49 -7.86
N LYS A 119 9.39 19.72 -8.94
CA LYS A 119 8.78 20.00 -10.24
C LYS A 119 7.26 20.14 -10.14
N GLU A 120 6.62 19.33 -9.31
CA GLU A 120 5.18 19.41 -9.05
C GLU A 120 4.79 20.55 -8.08
N GLY A 121 5.75 21.25 -7.49
CA GLY A 121 5.53 22.38 -6.58
C GLY A 121 5.01 22.00 -5.19
N VAL A 122 5.19 20.76 -4.77
CA VAL A 122 4.67 20.24 -3.49
C VAL A 122 5.74 19.71 -2.53
N LEU A 123 7.04 19.82 -2.88
CA LEU A 123 8.13 19.28 -2.05
C LEU A 123 8.06 19.76 -0.60
N LYS A 124 7.66 20.99 -0.33
CA LYS A 124 7.52 21.56 1.02
C LYS A 124 6.50 20.81 1.91
N LYS A 125 5.61 20.05 1.29
CA LYS A 125 4.61 19.22 1.98
C LYS A 125 5.08 17.76 2.16
N VAL A 126 6.27 17.39 1.69
CA VAL A 126 6.77 16.01 1.74
C VAL A 126 7.89 15.90 2.77
N VAL A 127 7.72 15.01 3.72
CA VAL A 127 8.68 14.72 4.79
C VAL A 127 9.31 13.35 4.53
N PHE A 128 10.62 13.31 4.38
CA PHE A 128 11.36 12.07 4.22
C PHE A 128 11.91 11.60 5.56
N LYS A 129 11.52 10.41 5.97
CA LYS A 129 12.01 9.75 7.20
C LYS A 129 13.02 8.67 6.84
N ASN A 130 14.11 8.64 7.57
CA ASN A 130 15.12 7.58 7.46
C ASN A 130 14.59 6.24 7.97
N ARG A 131 15.31 5.16 7.64
CA ARG A 131 15.04 3.83 8.19
C ARG A 131 15.08 3.88 9.72
N SER A 132 14.07 3.31 10.36
CA SER A 132 14.01 3.16 11.81
C SER A 132 15.11 2.23 12.32
N LYS A 133 15.59 2.46 13.55
CA LYS A 133 16.65 1.65 14.16
C LYS A 133 16.20 0.22 14.47
N ASN A 134 14.94 0.07 14.81
CA ASN A 134 14.31 -1.22 15.14
C ASN A 134 12.86 -1.25 14.62
N PHE A 135 12.23 -2.40 14.79
CA PHE A 135 10.87 -2.63 14.31
C PHE A 135 9.82 -1.82 15.11
N GLU A 136 9.99 -1.67 16.41
CA GLU A 136 9.08 -0.90 17.25
C GLU A 136 9.04 0.58 16.84
N ASP A 137 10.22 1.19 16.62
CA ASP A 137 10.31 2.55 16.09
C ASP A 137 9.63 2.68 14.73
N HIS A 138 9.71 1.62 13.88
CA HIS A 138 9.01 1.60 12.61
C HIS A 138 7.50 1.65 12.77
N ILE A 139 6.95 0.78 13.60
CA ILE A 139 5.51 0.70 13.82
C ILE A 139 4.98 1.95 14.52
N ASN A 140 5.76 2.53 15.43
CA ASN A 140 5.37 3.77 16.10
C ASN A 140 5.21 4.96 15.15
N LEU A 141 5.84 4.97 13.98
CA LEU A 141 5.64 6.03 12.98
C LEU A 141 4.21 6.08 12.41
N TYR A 142 3.48 4.98 12.42
CA TYR A 142 2.07 4.99 11.99
C TYR A 142 1.18 5.86 12.87
N LYS A 143 1.59 6.17 14.10
CA LYS A 143 0.87 7.08 15.01
C LYS A 143 0.84 8.52 14.52
N ASP A 144 1.74 8.89 13.62
CA ASP A 144 1.84 10.21 13.04
C ASP A 144 1.00 10.34 11.74
N ILE A 145 0.27 9.28 11.36
CA ILE A 145 -0.42 9.18 10.06
C ILE A 145 -1.94 9.14 10.26
N ASP A 146 -2.68 9.96 9.53
CA ASP A 146 -4.13 9.92 9.46
C ASP A 146 -4.64 8.92 8.42
N LEU A 147 -3.97 8.84 7.26
CA LEU A 147 -4.32 7.96 6.15
C LEU A 147 -3.08 7.48 5.41
N CYS A 148 -2.94 6.19 5.23
CA CYS A 148 -1.88 5.62 4.40
C CYS A 148 -2.28 5.59 2.92
N LEU A 149 -1.35 6.01 2.07
CA LEU A 149 -1.43 5.95 0.61
C LEU A 149 -0.67 4.72 0.11
N ASP A 150 -1.41 3.76 -0.46
CA ASP A 150 -0.79 2.61 -1.11
C ASP A 150 -0.20 2.97 -2.47
N THR A 151 0.85 2.25 -2.86
CA THR A 151 1.53 2.42 -4.15
C THR A 151 0.81 1.66 -5.27
N PHE A 152 1.03 2.09 -6.49
CA PHE A 152 0.54 1.40 -7.69
C PHE A 152 1.53 1.57 -8.86
N PRO A 153 1.56 0.63 -9.82
CA PRO A 153 0.72 -0.57 -9.92
C PRO A 153 1.08 -1.69 -8.94
N TYR A 154 2.22 -1.63 -8.24
CA TYR A 154 2.64 -2.62 -7.27
C TYR A 154 2.21 -2.18 -5.86
N THR A 155 1.19 -2.86 -5.30
CA THR A 155 0.60 -2.49 -4.01
C THR A 155 1.42 -2.99 -2.80
N GLY A 156 1.13 -2.41 -1.64
CA GLY A 156 1.61 -2.90 -0.34
C GLY A 156 0.98 -4.24 0.03
N VAL A 157 1.68 -5.00 0.85
CA VAL A 157 1.16 -6.19 1.53
C VAL A 157 1.43 -6.06 3.02
N THR A 158 2.67 -6.27 3.45
CA THR A 158 3.08 -6.13 4.86
C THR A 158 2.77 -4.73 5.39
N THR A 159 3.12 -3.68 4.65
CA THR A 159 2.86 -2.29 5.04
C THR A 159 1.37 -1.96 5.16
N THR A 160 0.53 -2.57 4.34
CA THR A 160 -0.94 -2.44 4.45
C THR A 160 -1.44 -3.12 5.72
N CYS A 161 -0.96 -4.33 6.01
CA CYS A 161 -1.30 -5.05 7.25
C CYS A 161 -0.81 -4.29 8.49
N GLU A 162 0.40 -3.73 8.45
CA GLU A 162 0.96 -2.94 9.56
C GLU A 162 0.13 -1.67 9.83
N ALA A 163 -0.25 -0.93 8.78
CA ALA A 163 -1.08 0.25 8.90
C ALA A 163 -2.44 -0.09 9.55
N LEU A 164 -3.13 -1.11 9.03
CA LEU A 164 -4.41 -1.57 9.58
C LEU A 164 -4.27 -2.09 11.02
N TRP A 165 -3.16 -2.78 11.33
CA TRP A 165 -2.86 -3.20 12.70
C TRP A 165 -2.75 -2.01 13.66
N MET A 166 -2.20 -0.91 13.18
CA MET A 166 -2.06 0.35 13.94
C MET A 166 -3.30 1.25 13.87
N ASN A 167 -4.44 0.73 13.36
CA ASN A 167 -5.69 1.46 13.15
C ASN A 167 -5.58 2.68 12.20
N VAL A 168 -4.61 2.65 11.30
CA VAL A 168 -4.47 3.65 10.25
C VAL A 168 -5.13 3.13 8.98
N PRO A 169 -6.16 3.80 8.46
CA PRO A 169 -6.81 3.40 7.22
C PRO A 169 -5.82 3.50 6.04
N VAL A 170 -6.06 2.68 5.02
CA VAL A 170 -5.24 2.64 3.80
C VAL A 170 -6.14 2.81 2.60
N ILE A 171 -5.79 3.73 1.70
CA ILE A 171 -6.37 3.79 0.36
C ILE A 171 -5.50 2.98 -0.58
N SER A 172 -6.10 2.06 -1.35
CA SER A 172 -5.39 1.27 -2.37
C SER A 172 -6.15 1.31 -3.70
N MET A 173 -5.45 1.09 -4.81
CA MET A 173 -6.04 1.08 -6.15
C MET A 173 -6.00 -0.33 -6.74
N GLU A 174 -7.13 -0.79 -7.26
CA GLU A 174 -7.22 -2.04 -8.01
C GLU A 174 -6.42 -1.95 -9.31
N GLY A 175 -5.56 -2.91 -9.56
CA GLY A 175 -4.79 -2.99 -10.79
C GLY A 175 -5.11 -4.22 -11.63
N PHE A 176 -4.22 -4.54 -12.56
CA PHE A 176 -4.48 -5.48 -13.67
C PHE A 176 -4.01 -6.91 -13.40
N ASN A 177 -3.30 -7.20 -12.31
CA ASN A 177 -2.78 -8.53 -12.00
C ASN A 177 -2.71 -8.77 -10.48
N PHE A 178 -2.24 -9.94 -10.08
CA PHE A 178 -2.10 -10.34 -8.69
C PHE A 178 -1.38 -9.28 -7.84
N ASN A 179 -0.14 -8.90 -8.21
CA ASN A 179 0.66 -7.92 -7.46
C ASN A 179 -0.03 -6.57 -7.28
N SER A 180 -0.82 -6.17 -8.27
CA SER A 180 -1.52 -4.89 -8.28
C SER A 180 -2.87 -4.92 -7.57
N ARG A 181 -3.27 -6.09 -7.04
CA ARG A 181 -4.54 -6.30 -6.32
C ARG A 181 -4.34 -6.75 -4.86
N CYS A 182 -3.10 -6.89 -4.40
CA CYS A 182 -2.84 -7.34 -3.02
C CYS A 182 -3.48 -6.39 -1.99
N GLY A 183 -3.32 -5.07 -2.15
CA GLY A 183 -3.97 -4.08 -1.28
C GLY A 183 -5.50 -4.19 -1.30
N LYS A 184 -6.09 -4.35 -2.52
CA LYS A 184 -7.54 -4.61 -2.66
C LYS A 184 -7.98 -5.85 -1.87
N SER A 185 -7.27 -6.97 -2.02
CA SER A 185 -7.63 -8.21 -1.33
C SER A 185 -7.61 -8.03 0.19
N ILE A 186 -6.57 -7.40 0.73
CA ILE A 186 -6.44 -7.14 2.17
C ILE A 186 -7.61 -6.26 2.65
N LEU A 187 -7.89 -5.17 1.95
CA LEU A 187 -8.95 -4.23 2.34
C LEU A 187 -10.35 -4.85 2.29
N ILE A 188 -10.67 -5.61 1.23
CA ILE A 188 -11.98 -6.27 1.11
C ILE A 188 -12.16 -7.31 2.23
N ASN A 189 -11.14 -8.12 2.52
CA ASN A 189 -11.19 -9.12 3.58
C ASN A 189 -11.13 -8.51 5.01
N SER A 190 -10.90 -7.20 5.11
CA SER A 190 -10.96 -6.42 6.36
C SER A 190 -12.22 -5.55 6.45
N ASP A 191 -13.26 -5.80 5.63
CA ASP A 191 -14.50 -5.02 5.53
C ASP A 191 -14.30 -3.53 5.15
N LEU A 192 -13.18 -3.21 4.51
CA LEU A 192 -12.80 -1.86 4.08
C LEU A 192 -12.89 -1.68 2.56
N LYS A 193 -13.90 -2.28 1.91
CA LYS A 193 -14.09 -2.22 0.45
C LYS A 193 -14.16 -0.80 -0.11
N ASP A 194 -14.68 0.14 0.68
CA ASP A 194 -14.82 1.54 0.28
C ASP A 194 -13.46 2.26 0.19
N MET A 195 -12.40 1.68 0.75
CA MET A 195 -11.03 2.17 0.63
C MET A 195 -10.31 1.66 -0.62
N VAL A 196 -10.99 0.90 -1.51
CA VAL A 196 -10.45 0.45 -2.78
C VAL A 196 -10.92 1.36 -3.90
N ALA A 197 -10.00 1.97 -4.62
CA ALA A 197 -10.27 2.78 -5.81
C ALA A 197 -10.11 1.94 -7.09
N LYS A 198 -10.92 2.22 -8.11
CA LYS A 198 -10.88 1.54 -9.41
C LYS A 198 -9.93 2.21 -10.40
N ASN A 199 -9.65 3.48 -10.21
CA ASN A 199 -8.78 4.30 -11.04
C ASN A 199 -8.21 5.46 -10.24
N LYS A 200 -7.34 6.27 -10.85
CA LYS A 200 -6.66 7.40 -10.22
C LYS A 200 -7.62 8.49 -9.74
N ASP A 201 -8.62 8.81 -10.52
CA ASP A 201 -9.58 9.86 -10.18
C ASP A 201 -10.38 9.47 -8.94
N GLU A 202 -10.80 8.21 -8.86
CA GLU A 202 -11.47 7.67 -7.68
C GLU A 202 -10.52 7.60 -6.48
N TYR A 203 -9.23 7.24 -6.70
CA TYR A 203 -8.21 7.25 -5.65
C TYR A 203 -8.05 8.65 -5.05
N ILE A 204 -7.89 9.66 -5.90
CA ILE A 204 -7.80 11.07 -5.48
C ILE A 204 -9.08 11.51 -4.75
N SER A 205 -10.23 11.22 -5.34
CA SER A 205 -11.54 11.61 -4.76
C SER A 205 -11.74 11.04 -3.36
N LYS A 206 -11.42 9.74 -3.15
CA LYS A 206 -11.54 9.08 -1.85
C LYS A 206 -10.59 9.63 -0.78
N VAL A 207 -9.46 10.18 -1.17
CA VAL A 207 -8.51 10.80 -0.23
C VAL A 207 -8.91 12.23 0.12
N VAL A 208 -9.56 12.93 -0.81
CA VAL A 208 -9.91 14.36 -0.66
C VAL A 208 -11.28 14.55 -0.02
N SER A 209 -12.19 13.56 -0.12
CA SER A 209 -13.53 13.60 0.47
C SER A 209 -13.51 13.47 1.99
#